data_e353733a88686157a52c66b8c93b0c08
#
_entry.id   e353733a88686157a52c66b8c93b0c08
#
_cell.length_a   1.000
_cell.length_b   1.000
_cell.length_c   1.000
_cell.angle_alpha   90.00
_cell.angle_beta   90.00
_cell.angle_gamma   90.00
#
_symmetry.space_group_name_H-M   'P 1'
#
loop_
_entity.id
_entity.type
_entity.pdbx_description
1 polymer ?
#
loop_
_entity_poly.entity_id
_entity_poly.type
_entity_poly.pdbx_seq_one_letter_code
_entity_poly.pdbx_strand_id
1 'polypeptide(L)'
;AASDVYKRQSYQFQDTEHAANLFALKELGHIYTRIGNPTTAVLEERLAALEGGAAALALASGQAASAYAIQNLAKVGDNIVSSTDLYGGTWNLFANTLKDQGIETRFVDPADPENFRRATDARTRAYYAETLPNPKLTVFPISEVADIGKEYGVPLIIDNTAAPILSRPFDHGAAIIVYSTTKYLAGHGAAIGGAIIAVS
;
A
#
# COMPACT_ATOMS: atom_id res chain seq x y z
N ALA A 1 28.37 2.76 -13.91
CA ALA A 1 27.13 2.81 -13.13
C ALA A 1 26.02 1.96 -13.74
N ALA A 2 25.68 2.10 -15.05
CA ALA A 2 24.63 1.26 -15.67
C ALA A 2 25.01 -0.23 -15.74
N SER A 3 26.29 -0.56 -15.93
CA SER A 3 26.75 -1.96 -16.01
C SER A 3 26.60 -2.75 -14.70
N ASP A 4 26.60 -2.07 -13.55
CA ASP A 4 26.47 -2.73 -12.26
C ASP A 4 25.04 -3.14 -11.93
N VAL A 5 24.06 -2.44 -12.46
CA VAL A 5 22.63 -2.78 -12.32
C VAL A 5 22.34 -4.11 -13.03
N TYR A 6 22.81 -4.28 -14.25
CA TYR A 6 22.63 -5.51 -15.02
C TYR A 6 23.34 -6.72 -14.41
N LYS A 7 24.47 -6.52 -13.74
CA LYS A 7 25.24 -7.62 -13.11
C LYS A 7 24.62 -8.15 -11.82
N ARG A 8 23.64 -7.46 -11.23
CA ARG A 8 23.02 -7.80 -9.96
C ARG A 8 21.53 -8.17 -10.07
N GLN A 9 21.05 -8.49 -11.27
CA GLN A 9 19.65 -8.82 -11.49
C GLN A 9 19.31 -10.28 -11.23
N SER A 10 20.20 -11.21 -11.63
CA SER A 10 20.01 -12.64 -11.46
C SER A 10 20.86 -13.17 -10.31
N TYR A 11 20.34 -14.15 -9.60
CA TYR A 11 21.06 -14.87 -8.53
C TYR A 11 21.57 -16.20 -9.03
N GLN A 12 22.68 -16.67 -8.45
CA GLN A 12 23.26 -17.97 -8.75
C GLN A 12 22.50 -19.05 -8.00
N PHE A 13 22.10 -20.09 -8.70
CA PHE A 13 21.53 -21.30 -8.13
C PHE A 13 22.61 -22.28 -7.72
N GLN A 14 22.32 -23.15 -6.76
CA GLN A 14 23.25 -24.21 -6.32
C GLN A 14 23.46 -25.24 -7.43
N ASP A 15 22.33 -25.66 -8.03
CA ASP A 15 22.25 -26.61 -9.13
C ASP A 15 20.94 -26.45 -9.91
N THR A 16 20.69 -27.32 -10.87
CA THR A 16 19.50 -27.29 -11.73
C THR A 16 18.23 -27.65 -10.96
N GLU A 17 18.33 -28.54 -9.96
CA GLU A 17 17.17 -28.95 -9.14
C GLU A 17 16.72 -27.80 -8.23
N HIS A 18 17.66 -27.13 -7.56
CA HIS A 18 17.38 -25.91 -6.79
C HIS A 18 16.72 -24.85 -7.67
N ALA A 19 17.22 -24.60 -8.88
CA ALA A 19 16.59 -23.67 -9.81
C ALA A 19 15.14 -24.09 -10.13
N ALA A 20 14.91 -25.35 -10.48
CA ALA A 20 13.58 -25.86 -10.79
C ALA A 20 12.60 -25.72 -9.60
N ASN A 21 13.06 -25.98 -8.38
CA ASN A 21 12.25 -25.83 -7.17
C ASN A 21 11.86 -24.37 -6.90
N LEU A 22 12.79 -23.42 -7.05
CA LEU A 22 12.51 -21.99 -6.91
C LEU A 22 11.49 -21.49 -7.94
N PHE A 23 11.66 -21.85 -9.22
CA PHE A 23 10.72 -21.48 -10.28
C PHE A 23 9.34 -22.14 -10.11
N ALA A 24 9.28 -23.32 -9.53
CA ALA A 24 8.04 -24.04 -9.23
C ALA A 24 7.40 -23.59 -7.89
N LEU A 25 7.98 -22.62 -7.17
CA LEU A 25 7.58 -22.15 -5.82
C LEU A 25 7.51 -23.30 -4.78
N LYS A 26 8.27 -24.37 -4.97
CA LYS A 26 8.42 -25.44 -3.99
C LYS A 26 9.42 -25.09 -2.89
N GLU A 27 10.29 -24.14 -3.17
CA GLU A 27 11.28 -23.58 -2.28
C GLU A 27 11.25 -22.06 -2.40
N LEU A 28 11.46 -21.33 -1.30
CA LEU A 28 11.53 -19.88 -1.30
C LEU A 28 12.98 -19.43 -1.43
N GLY A 29 13.22 -18.44 -2.28
CA GLY A 29 14.53 -17.85 -2.47
C GLY A 29 14.56 -16.79 -3.56
N HIS A 30 15.74 -16.23 -3.79
CA HIS A 30 15.92 -15.15 -4.75
C HIS A 30 16.28 -15.70 -6.13
N ILE A 31 15.44 -15.39 -7.11
CA ILE A 31 15.63 -15.77 -8.52
C ILE A 31 16.15 -14.58 -9.32
N TYR A 32 15.47 -13.46 -9.21
CA TYR A 32 15.71 -12.25 -9.98
C TYR A 32 15.27 -11.01 -9.19
N THR A 33 16.08 -9.95 -9.21
CA THR A 33 15.87 -8.74 -8.38
C THR A 33 14.47 -8.12 -8.48
N ARG A 34 13.83 -8.15 -9.65
CA ARG A 34 12.48 -7.64 -9.82
C ARG A 34 11.43 -8.45 -9.06
N ILE A 35 11.68 -9.75 -8.84
CA ILE A 35 10.77 -10.65 -8.11
C ILE A 35 11.07 -10.59 -6.61
N GLY A 36 12.35 -10.60 -6.25
CA GLY A 36 12.80 -10.53 -4.87
C GLY A 36 14.29 -10.24 -4.79
N ASN A 37 14.69 -9.41 -3.84
CA ASN A 37 16.07 -9.00 -3.63
C ASN A 37 16.39 -9.05 -2.14
N PRO A 38 17.47 -9.71 -1.71
CA PRO A 38 17.80 -9.86 -0.29
C PRO A 38 18.04 -8.53 0.43
N THR A 39 18.54 -7.50 -0.25
CA THR A 39 18.72 -6.18 0.34
C THR A 39 17.39 -5.47 0.55
N THR A 40 16.48 -5.56 -0.43
CA THR A 40 15.12 -5.01 -0.33
C THR A 40 14.30 -5.75 0.71
N ALA A 41 14.44 -7.08 0.80
CA ALA A 41 13.76 -7.92 1.77
C ALA A 41 14.04 -7.49 3.22
N VAL A 42 15.26 -7.05 3.54
CA VAL A 42 15.57 -6.52 4.88
C VAL A 42 14.72 -5.29 5.23
N LEU A 43 14.47 -4.39 4.27
CA LEU A 43 13.58 -3.24 4.47
C LEU A 43 12.12 -3.71 4.63
N GLU A 44 11.67 -4.62 3.78
CA GLU A 44 10.31 -5.15 3.78
C GLU A 44 9.99 -5.85 5.10
N GLU A 45 10.84 -6.76 5.54
CA GLU A 45 10.70 -7.47 6.82
C GLU A 45 10.70 -6.50 8.01
N ARG A 46 11.56 -5.48 7.98
CA ARG A 46 11.61 -4.47 9.04
C ARG A 46 10.35 -3.63 9.10
N LEU A 47 9.83 -3.18 7.95
CA LEU A 47 8.59 -2.41 7.90
C LEU A 47 7.40 -3.24 8.38
N ALA A 48 7.29 -4.50 7.93
CA ALA A 48 6.26 -5.41 8.41
C ALA A 48 6.32 -5.58 9.93
N ALA A 49 7.51 -5.82 10.49
CA ALA A 49 7.69 -6.00 11.94
C ALA A 49 7.37 -4.72 12.74
N LEU A 50 7.75 -3.54 12.26
CA LEU A 50 7.48 -2.27 12.93
C LEU A 50 6.00 -1.93 12.98
N GLU A 51 5.26 -2.21 11.92
CA GLU A 51 3.82 -1.94 11.85
C GLU A 51 2.96 -3.08 12.38
N GLY A 52 3.54 -4.27 12.62
CA GLY A 52 2.81 -5.46 13.03
C GLY A 52 2.06 -6.15 11.88
N GLY A 53 2.52 -5.96 10.65
CA GLY A 53 2.00 -6.61 9.46
C GLY A 53 2.57 -8.01 9.22
N ALA A 54 1.92 -8.78 8.38
CA ALA A 54 2.39 -10.11 7.97
C ALA A 54 3.51 -10.04 6.92
N ALA A 55 3.43 -9.06 6.01
CA ALA A 55 4.42 -8.84 4.96
C ALA A 55 4.41 -7.38 4.49
N ALA A 56 5.51 -6.96 3.87
CA ALA A 56 5.60 -5.68 3.18
C ALA A 56 6.21 -5.84 1.79
N LEU A 57 5.92 -4.88 0.92
CA LEU A 57 6.48 -4.75 -0.42
C LEU A 57 7.05 -3.34 -0.60
N ALA A 58 8.34 -3.24 -0.89
CA ALA A 58 8.98 -1.97 -1.22
C ALA A 58 8.77 -1.60 -2.69
N LEU A 59 8.51 -0.34 -2.94
CA LEU A 59 8.13 0.20 -4.24
C LEU A 59 8.91 1.49 -4.55
N ALA A 60 8.85 1.92 -5.80
CA ALA A 60 9.59 3.08 -6.28
C ALA A 60 9.07 4.43 -5.74
N SER A 61 7.83 4.50 -5.28
CA SER A 61 7.22 5.72 -4.73
C SER A 61 5.97 5.42 -3.92
N GLY A 62 5.54 6.38 -3.08
CA GLY A 62 4.25 6.31 -2.38
C GLY A 62 3.06 6.29 -3.34
N GLN A 63 3.13 7.00 -4.48
CA GLN A 63 2.07 6.94 -5.50
C GLN A 63 1.95 5.55 -6.11
N ALA A 64 3.07 4.85 -6.35
CA ALA A 64 3.06 3.46 -6.79
C ALA A 64 2.44 2.56 -5.72
N ALA A 65 2.72 2.80 -4.44
CA ALA A 65 2.14 2.04 -3.33
C ALA A 65 0.61 2.19 -3.30
N SER A 66 0.09 3.42 -3.36
CA SER A 66 -1.36 3.66 -3.39
C SER A 66 -2.03 3.06 -4.63
N ALA A 67 -1.42 3.25 -5.81
CA ALA A 67 -1.96 2.72 -7.06
C ALA A 67 -2.03 1.18 -7.04
N TYR A 68 -0.95 0.51 -6.67
CA TYR A 68 -0.89 -0.95 -6.69
C TYR A 68 -1.74 -1.61 -5.60
N ALA A 69 -1.87 -0.97 -4.42
CA ALA A 69 -2.78 -1.44 -3.39
C ALA A 69 -4.23 -1.49 -3.92
N ILE A 70 -4.67 -0.44 -4.61
CA ILE A 70 -6.02 -0.37 -5.18
C ILE A 70 -6.18 -1.30 -6.38
N GLN A 71 -5.24 -1.30 -7.34
CA GLN A 71 -5.30 -2.13 -8.54
C GLN A 71 -5.27 -3.64 -8.23
N ASN A 72 -4.72 -4.03 -7.08
CA ASN A 72 -4.76 -5.42 -6.61
C ASN A 72 -6.16 -5.83 -6.13
N LEU A 73 -6.99 -4.89 -5.68
CA LEU A 73 -8.30 -5.15 -5.10
C LEU A 73 -9.45 -4.85 -6.09
N ALA A 74 -9.32 -3.79 -6.88
CA ALA A 74 -10.36 -3.26 -7.75
C ALA A 74 -10.05 -3.49 -9.23
N LYS A 75 -11.08 -3.74 -10.02
CA LYS A 75 -11.04 -3.97 -11.48
C LYS A 75 -11.92 -2.94 -12.18
N VAL A 76 -11.87 -2.93 -13.51
CA VAL A 76 -12.80 -2.16 -14.36
C VAL A 76 -14.25 -2.42 -13.94
N GLY A 77 -14.98 -1.35 -13.64
CA GLY A 77 -16.38 -1.38 -13.18
C GLY A 77 -16.55 -1.45 -11.67
N ASP A 78 -15.49 -1.68 -10.90
CA ASP A 78 -15.50 -1.57 -9.44
C ASP A 78 -15.36 -0.10 -8.98
N ASN A 79 -15.58 0.13 -7.69
CA ASN A 79 -15.33 1.42 -7.06
C ASN A 79 -14.57 1.29 -5.75
N ILE A 80 -13.99 2.41 -5.33
CA ILE A 80 -13.46 2.62 -4.00
C ILE A 80 -14.14 3.82 -3.35
N VAL A 81 -14.23 3.83 -2.03
CA VAL A 81 -14.68 5.00 -1.26
C VAL A 81 -13.45 5.63 -0.61
N SER A 82 -13.21 6.89 -0.86
CA SER A 82 -12.03 7.61 -0.37
C SER A 82 -12.40 8.86 0.40
N SER A 83 -11.62 9.17 1.44
CA SER A 83 -11.66 10.49 2.04
C SER A 83 -11.44 11.59 1.00
N THR A 84 -12.11 12.74 1.16
CA THR A 84 -11.80 13.97 0.41
C THR A 84 -10.48 14.59 0.85
N ASP A 85 -10.06 14.30 2.07
CA ASP A 85 -8.87 14.86 2.69
C ASP A 85 -7.66 13.98 2.36
N LEU A 86 -6.95 14.34 1.31
CA LEU A 86 -5.81 13.60 0.77
C LEU A 86 -4.71 14.56 0.28
N TYR A 87 -3.51 14.03 0.22
CA TYR A 87 -2.44 14.63 -0.57
C TYR A 87 -2.90 14.83 -2.03
N GLY A 88 -2.62 16.02 -2.59
CA GLY A 88 -3.11 16.37 -3.93
C GLY A 88 -2.72 15.39 -5.04
N GLY A 89 -1.54 14.76 -4.95
CA GLY A 89 -1.13 13.72 -5.90
C GLY A 89 -1.99 12.47 -5.83
N THR A 90 -2.37 12.02 -4.64
CA THR A 90 -3.27 10.89 -4.41
C THR A 90 -4.68 11.21 -4.88
N TRP A 91 -5.16 12.43 -4.59
CA TRP A 91 -6.44 12.88 -5.08
C TRP A 91 -6.51 12.85 -6.61
N ASN A 92 -5.45 13.36 -7.28
CA ASN A 92 -5.37 13.35 -8.74
C ASN A 92 -5.30 11.92 -9.31
N LEU A 93 -4.50 11.03 -8.69
CA LEU A 93 -4.44 9.62 -9.06
C LEU A 93 -5.84 9.00 -9.06
N PHE A 94 -6.63 9.26 -8.02
CA PHE A 94 -7.97 8.67 -7.85
C PHE A 94 -9.02 9.31 -8.76
N ALA A 95 -9.03 10.63 -8.84
CA ALA A 95 -10.04 11.36 -9.61
C ALA A 95 -9.88 11.22 -11.13
N ASN A 96 -8.64 11.00 -11.60
CA ASN A 96 -8.32 10.98 -13.03
C ASN A 96 -7.77 9.61 -13.46
N THR A 97 -6.60 9.21 -12.97
CA THR A 97 -5.91 8.00 -13.48
C THR A 97 -6.70 6.72 -13.25
N LEU A 98 -7.23 6.50 -12.04
CA LEU A 98 -8.06 5.32 -11.77
C LEU A 98 -9.37 5.36 -12.55
N LYS A 99 -9.96 6.53 -12.72
CA LYS A 99 -11.16 6.72 -13.54
C LYS A 99 -10.91 6.31 -14.99
N ASP A 100 -9.78 6.72 -15.57
CA ASP A 100 -9.40 6.34 -16.93
C ASP A 100 -9.14 4.84 -17.07
N GLN A 101 -8.79 4.18 -15.96
CA GLN A 101 -8.65 2.72 -15.84
C GLN A 101 -9.99 2.01 -15.56
N GLY A 102 -11.10 2.75 -15.50
CA GLY A 102 -12.44 2.20 -15.27
C GLY A 102 -12.76 1.88 -13.81
N ILE A 103 -11.99 2.41 -12.85
CA ILE A 103 -12.25 2.29 -11.41
C ILE A 103 -12.82 3.63 -10.93
N GLU A 104 -14.05 3.60 -10.42
CA GLU A 104 -14.71 4.79 -9.85
C GLU A 104 -14.14 5.09 -8.46
N THR A 105 -13.87 6.37 -8.17
CA THR A 105 -13.59 6.83 -6.81
C THR A 105 -14.73 7.69 -6.29
N ARG A 106 -15.32 7.30 -5.18
CA ARG A 106 -16.35 8.05 -4.45
C ARG A 106 -15.72 8.77 -3.30
N PHE A 107 -15.56 10.07 -3.44
CA PHE A 107 -14.99 10.90 -2.40
C PHE A 107 -16.05 11.29 -1.36
N VAL A 108 -15.72 11.12 -0.09
CA VAL A 108 -16.62 11.43 1.04
C VAL A 108 -15.90 12.27 2.10
N ASP A 109 -16.67 13.09 2.81
CA ASP A 109 -16.16 13.84 3.95
C ASP A 109 -15.86 12.88 5.11
N PRO A 110 -14.60 12.80 5.57
CA PRO A 110 -14.20 11.89 6.65
C PRO A 110 -14.63 12.33 8.04
N ALA A 111 -15.17 13.53 8.21
CA ALA A 111 -15.67 14.02 9.49
C ALA A 111 -16.85 13.21 10.05
N ASP A 112 -17.61 12.56 9.17
CA ASP A 112 -18.67 11.62 9.53
C ASP A 112 -18.39 10.25 8.91
N PRO A 113 -17.95 9.24 9.71
CA PRO A 113 -17.68 7.87 9.23
C PRO A 113 -18.85 7.24 8.46
N GLU A 114 -20.09 7.60 8.78
CA GLU A 114 -21.29 7.09 8.09
C GLU A 114 -21.33 7.50 6.61
N ASN A 115 -20.54 8.50 6.17
CA ASN A 115 -20.39 8.81 4.76
C ASN A 115 -19.75 7.66 3.97
N PHE A 116 -18.83 6.90 4.57
CA PHE A 116 -18.26 5.69 3.96
C PHE A 116 -19.35 4.62 3.78
N ARG A 117 -20.19 4.40 4.80
CA ARG A 117 -21.34 3.48 4.72
C ARG A 117 -22.29 3.87 3.59
N ARG A 118 -22.69 5.14 3.53
CA ARG A 118 -23.65 5.66 2.52
C ARG A 118 -23.13 5.54 1.08
N ALA A 119 -21.81 5.61 0.90
CA ALA A 119 -21.18 5.50 -0.41
C ALA A 119 -20.84 4.07 -0.85
N THR A 120 -20.98 3.09 0.05
CA THR A 120 -20.65 1.69 -0.18
C THR A 120 -21.76 0.96 -0.96
N ASP A 121 -21.37 0.17 -1.94
CA ASP A 121 -22.25 -0.76 -2.66
C ASP A 121 -21.56 -2.11 -2.94
N ALA A 122 -22.24 -3.01 -3.65
CA ALA A 122 -21.72 -4.36 -3.96
C ALA A 122 -20.44 -4.35 -4.84
N ARG A 123 -20.09 -3.24 -5.45
CA ARG A 123 -18.88 -3.06 -6.28
C ARG A 123 -17.74 -2.36 -5.53
N THR A 124 -17.95 -1.94 -4.29
CA THR A 124 -16.93 -1.30 -3.47
C THR A 124 -15.87 -2.33 -3.07
N ARG A 125 -14.60 -2.05 -3.36
CA ARG A 125 -13.47 -2.97 -3.13
C ARG A 125 -12.49 -2.51 -2.07
N ALA A 126 -12.43 -1.22 -1.76
CA ALA A 126 -11.57 -0.68 -0.73
C ALA A 126 -12.10 0.65 -0.19
N TYR A 127 -11.76 0.94 1.05
CA TYR A 127 -11.76 2.29 1.61
C TYR A 127 -10.34 2.83 1.63
N TYR A 128 -10.18 4.14 1.46
CA TYR A 128 -8.87 4.78 1.47
C TYR A 128 -8.91 6.12 2.22
N ALA A 129 -7.90 6.33 3.09
CA ALA A 129 -7.68 7.59 3.77
C ALA A 129 -6.22 7.76 4.17
N GLU A 130 -5.86 8.98 4.60
CA GLU A 130 -4.58 9.30 5.24
C GLU A 130 -4.78 9.45 6.75
N THR A 131 -3.85 8.92 7.55
CA THR A 131 -3.89 9.05 9.03
C THR A 131 -3.97 10.52 9.44
N LEU A 132 -3.10 11.35 8.85
CA LEU A 132 -3.01 12.79 9.00
C LEU A 132 -2.88 13.42 7.61
N PRO A 133 -3.99 13.81 6.98
CA PRO A 133 -3.99 14.28 5.60
C PRO A 133 -3.25 15.60 5.42
N ASN A 134 -2.46 15.67 4.37
CA ASN A 134 -1.80 16.90 3.96
C ASN A 134 -2.73 17.70 3.02
N PRO A 135 -3.09 18.98 3.34
CA PRO A 135 -2.52 19.83 4.41
C PRO A 135 -3.37 19.96 5.69
N LYS A 136 -4.54 19.34 5.76
CA LYS A 136 -5.50 19.61 6.85
C LYS A 136 -5.07 19.07 8.23
N LEU A 137 -4.34 17.95 8.29
CA LEU A 137 -3.84 17.30 9.51
C LEU A 137 -4.95 16.88 10.49
N THR A 138 -6.19 16.73 10.03
CA THR A 138 -7.30 16.21 10.81
C THR A 138 -7.10 14.71 11.06
N VAL A 139 -7.18 14.28 12.30
CA VAL A 139 -7.02 12.84 12.63
C VAL A 139 -8.17 12.05 12.02
N PHE A 140 -7.83 11.06 11.20
CA PHE A 140 -8.83 10.20 10.56
C PHE A 140 -9.38 9.15 11.55
N PRO A 141 -10.71 8.93 11.61
CA PRO A 141 -11.35 7.96 12.52
C PRO A 141 -11.18 6.52 12.00
N ILE A 142 -9.97 5.95 12.16
CA ILE A 142 -9.60 4.65 11.58
C ILE A 142 -10.51 3.53 12.06
N SER A 143 -10.74 3.44 13.38
CA SER A 143 -11.50 2.33 13.99
C SER A 143 -12.94 2.31 13.50
N GLU A 144 -13.58 3.46 13.47
CA GLU A 144 -14.98 3.59 13.07
C GLU A 144 -15.19 3.22 11.60
N VAL A 145 -14.29 3.69 10.71
CA VAL A 145 -14.37 3.36 9.28
C VAL A 145 -13.95 1.91 9.01
N ALA A 146 -12.98 1.38 9.74
CA ALA A 146 -12.58 -0.02 9.65
C ALA A 146 -13.73 -0.97 10.06
N ASP A 147 -14.47 -0.61 11.11
CA ASP A 147 -15.62 -1.40 11.56
C ASP A 147 -16.74 -1.41 10.52
N ILE A 148 -17.03 -0.27 9.88
CA ILE A 148 -17.93 -0.22 8.73
C ILE A 148 -17.40 -1.14 7.61
N GLY A 149 -16.10 -1.08 7.31
CA GLY A 149 -15.48 -1.95 6.30
C GLY A 149 -15.67 -3.43 6.57
N LYS A 150 -15.53 -3.85 7.83
CA LYS A 150 -15.75 -5.26 8.24
C LYS A 150 -17.19 -5.72 7.99
N GLU A 151 -18.18 -4.88 8.22
CA GLU A 151 -19.60 -5.22 7.97
C GLU A 151 -19.85 -5.54 6.49
N TYR A 152 -19.15 -4.86 5.58
CA TYR A 152 -19.29 -5.04 4.13
C TYR A 152 -18.24 -5.96 3.50
N GLY A 153 -17.26 -6.43 4.28
CA GLY A 153 -16.11 -7.18 3.75
C GLY A 153 -15.18 -6.31 2.87
N VAL A 154 -15.12 -5.00 3.14
CA VAL A 154 -14.33 -4.02 2.40
C VAL A 154 -13.10 -3.61 3.22
N PRO A 155 -11.86 -3.88 2.76
CA PRO A 155 -10.65 -3.53 3.50
C PRO A 155 -10.42 -2.01 3.51
N LEU A 156 -9.94 -1.50 4.65
CA LEU A 156 -9.49 -0.13 4.79
C LEU A 156 -7.99 -0.04 4.52
N ILE A 157 -7.61 0.82 3.57
CA ILE A 157 -6.23 1.19 3.24
C ILE A 157 -5.93 2.53 3.90
N ILE A 158 -4.86 2.60 4.68
CA ILE A 158 -4.41 3.84 5.33
C ILE A 158 -3.04 4.25 4.81
N ASP A 159 -2.94 5.45 4.27
CA ASP A 159 -1.65 6.09 4.06
C ASP A 159 -1.17 6.69 5.39
N ASN A 160 -0.15 6.04 5.97
CA ASN A 160 0.42 6.43 7.27
C ASN A 160 1.71 7.24 7.12
N THR A 161 1.94 7.86 5.97
CA THR A 161 3.18 8.59 5.65
C THR A 161 3.52 9.66 6.68
N ALA A 162 2.53 10.37 7.23
CA ALA A 162 2.75 11.46 8.17
C ALA A 162 2.96 11.02 9.63
N ALA A 163 2.66 9.75 9.96
CA ALA A 163 2.73 9.26 11.34
C ALA A 163 3.32 7.84 11.45
N PRO A 164 4.47 7.53 10.78
CA PRO A 164 5.04 6.18 10.82
C PRO A 164 5.40 5.81 12.27
N ILE A 165 5.09 4.56 12.65
CA ILE A 165 5.35 4.00 13.98
C ILE A 165 4.50 4.64 15.10
N LEU A 166 4.23 5.93 15.03
CA LEU A 166 3.46 6.67 16.04
C LEU A 166 1.97 6.31 16.01
N SER A 167 1.39 6.26 14.83
CA SER A 167 0.09 5.68 14.59
C SER A 167 0.29 4.25 14.08
N ARG A 168 -0.45 3.32 14.64
CA ARG A 168 -0.42 1.90 14.26
C ARG A 168 -1.79 1.51 13.67
N PRO A 169 -2.04 1.81 12.39
CA PRO A 169 -3.37 1.63 11.80
C PRO A 169 -3.93 0.21 11.91
N PHE A 170 -3.07 -0.83 11.95
CA PHE A 170 -3.51 -2.22 12.14
C PHE A 170 -4.15 -2.44 13.51
N ASP A 171 -3.66 -1.80 14.57
CA ASP A 171 -4.24 -1.88 15.91
C ASP A 171 -5.65 -1.27 15.96
N HIS A 172 -6.02 -0.48 14.94
CA HIS A 172 -7.31 0.18 14.76
C HIS A 172 -8.15 -0.45 13.63
N GLY A 173 -7.74 -1.60 13.10
CA GLY A 173 -8.53 -2.37 12.15
C GLY A 173 -8.29 -2.08 10.68
N ALA A 174 -7.31 -1.25 10.30
CA ALA A 174 -6.88 -1.15 8.91
C ALA A 174 -6.39 -2.52 8.40
N ALA A 175 -6.56 -2.79 7.12
CA ALA A 175 -6.12 -4.03 6.48
C ALA A 175 -4.81 -3.85 5.70
N ILE A 176 -4.57 -2.65 5.19
CA ILE A 176 -3.40 -2.32 4.39
C ILE A 176 -2.88 -0.95 4.83
N ILE A 177 -1.57 -0.85 4.99
CA ILE A 177 -0.88 0.43 5.18
C ILE A 177 -0.05 0.72 3.93
N VAL A 178 -0.10 1.96 3.45
CA VAL A 178 0.79 2.46 2.41
C VAL A 178 1.67 3.58 2.95
N TYR A 179 2.87 3.70 2.39
CA TYR A 179 3.84 4.72 2.74
C TYR A 179 4.45 5.36 1.50
N SER A 180 4.59 6.68 1.54
CA SER A 180 5.69 7.34 0.85
C SER A 180 6.91 7.28 1.76
N THR A 181 7.78 6.28 1.55
CA THR A 181 9.02 6.17 2.34
C THR A 181 9.97 7.35 2.08
N THR A 182 9.72 8.11 1.01
CA THR A 182 10.38 9.38 0.65
C THR A 182 10.41 10.39 1.81
N LYS A 183 9.41 10.34 2.70
CA LYS A 183 9.18 11.35 3.74
C LYS A 183 9.90 10.96 5.05
N TYR A 184 9.14 10.67 6.09
CA TYR A 184 9.70 10.46 7.43
C TYR A 184 10.54 9.17 7.55
N LEU A 185 10.21 8.11 6.80
CA LEU A 185 10.95 6.84 6.89
C LEU A 185 12.37 6.97 6.33
N ALA A 186 12.57 7.55 5.14
CA ALA A 186 13.91 7.79 4.59
C ALA A 186 14.58 8.96 5.32
N GLY A 187 13.82 10.00 5.64
CA GLY A 187 14.33 11.23 6.24
C GLY A 187 15.31 11.98 5.34
N HIS A 188 15.77 13.15 5.80
CA HIS A 188 16.89 13.94 5.22
C HIS A 188 16.75 14.28 3.72
N GLY A 189 15.61 14.03 3.06
CA GLY A 189 15.45 14.23 1.62
C GLY A 189 16.37 13.34 0.77
N ALA A 190 16.80 12.20 1.28
CA ALA A 190 17.87 11.38 0.70
C ALA A 190 17.40 10.40 -0.38
N ALA A 191 16.11 9.99 -0.37
CA ALA A 191 15.62 8.95 -1.27
C ALA A 191 14.14 9.16 -1.62
N ILE A 192 13.73 8.56 -2.74
CA ILE A 192 12.34 8.40 -3.14
C ILE A 192 11.99 6.91 -3.03
N GLY A 193 10.83 6.60 -2.44
CA GLY A 193 10.36 5.23 -2.35
C GLY A 193 8.94 5.15 -1.82
N GLY A 194 8.42 3.94 -1.83
CA GLY A 194 7.12 3.60 -1.27
C GLY A 194 7.13 2.23 -0.61
N ALA A 195 6.10 1.93 0.15
CA ALA A 195 5.88 0.60 0.69
C ALA A 195 4.39 0.31 0.85
N ILE A 196 4.03 -0.96 0.72
CA ILE A 196 2.73 -1.51 1.11
C ILE A 196 2.99 -2.52 2.22
N ILE A 197 2.22 -2.48 3.30
CA ILE A 197 2.23 -3.48 4.36
C ILE A 197 0.80 -4.03 4.48
N ALA A 198 0.66 -5.32 4.66
CA ALA A 198 -0.64 -5.96 4.83
C ALA A 198 -0.67 -6.86 6.06
N VAL A 199 -1.86 -7.02 6.65
CA VAL A 199 -2.14 -8.08 7.65
C VAL A 199 -2.41 -9.40 6.94
N SER A 200 -2.32 -10.50 7.67
CA SER A 200 -2.64 -11.85 7.18
C SER A 200 -4.14 -12.04 6.93
#